data_34fb0d0f916bcf68d17574593eeb316a
#
_entry.id   34fb0d0f916bcf68d17574593eeb316a
#
_cell.length_a   1.000
_cell.length_b   1.000
_cell.length_c   1.000
_cell.angle_alpha   90.00
_cell.angle_beta   90.00
_cell.angle_gamma   90.00
#
_symmetry.space_group_name_H-M   'P 1'
#
loop_
_entity.id
_entity.type
_entity.pdbx_description
1 polymer ?
#
loop_
_entity_poly.entity_id
_entity_poly.type
_entity_poly.pdbx_seq_one_letter_code
_entity_poly.pdbx_strand_id
1 'polypeptide(L)'
;MPALLSNIDPDGLLEYSVVFTDRSLNHMSAQFQGVMKDISATLKKVYNAQAVALIPGGGTYAMEAVARQLAQNERCLVIRNGFFSFRWSQILEMGNITSNITVMKARQAVTGTQEPFAPAPLDEVLAKIAEIKPAGV
;
A
#
# COMPACT_ATOMS: atom_id res chain seq x y z
N MET A 1 -27.63 0.61 -31.75
CA MET A 1 -27.41 0.60 -30.28
C MET A 1 -28.05 1.86 -29.72
N PRO A 2 -28.76 1.81 -28.59
CA PRO A 2 -29.25 3.04 -28.01
C PRO A 2 -28.02 3.90 -27.69
N ALA A 3 -28.03 5.14 -28.17
CA ALA A 3 -27.00 6.10 -27.86
C ALA A 3 -27.10 6.47 -26.37
N LEU A 4 -25.96 6.50 -25.68
CA LEU A 4 -25.88 7.05 -24.33
C LEU A 4 -26.20 8.55 -24.38
N LEU A 5 -26.69 9.08 -23.27
CA LEU A 5 -26.92 10.51 -23.14
C LEU A 5 -25.61 11.26 -23.38
N SER A 6 -25.65 12.31 -24.15
CA SER A 6 -24.46 13.06 -24.59
C SER A 6 -23.65 13.68 -23.46
N ASN A 7 -24.23 13.80 -22.27
CA ASN A 7 -23.57 14.31 -21.07
C ASN A 7 -22.85 13.24 -20.24
N ILE A 8 -23.02 11.96 -20.55
CA ILE A 8 -22.36 10.85 -19.83
C ILE A 8 -20.94 10.69 -20.32
N ASP A 9 -20.72 10.74 -21.62
CA ASP A 9 -19.38 10.66 -22.22
C ASP A 9 -19.25 11.65 -23.37
N PRO A 10 -18.99 12.93 -23.07
CA PRO A 10 -18.84 13.96 -24.07
C PRO A 10 -17.61 13.74 -25.00
N ASP A 11 -16.68 12.88 -24.62
CA ASP A 11 -15.48 12.55 -25.39
C ASP A 11 -15.70 11.42 -26.41
N GLY A 12 -16.94 10.94 -26.52
CA GLY A 12 -17.36 10.01 -27.56
C GLY A 12 -17.11 8.53 -27.26
N LEU A 13 -16.63 8.17 -26.08
CA LEU A 13 -16.59 6.78 -25.61
C LEU A 13 -17.94 6.41 -25.02
N LEU A 14 -18.43 5.23 -25.36
CA LEU A 14 -19.65 4.70 -24.76
C LEU A 14 -19.39 4.17 -23.36
N GLU A 15 -20.07 4.74 -22.39
CA GLU A 15 -20.08 4.26 -21.01
C GLU A 15 -21.05 3.07 -20.89
N TYR A 16 -20.51 1.92 -20.50
CA TYR A 16 -21.31 0.76 -20.12
C TYR A 16 -21.15 0.53 -18.62
N SER A 17 -22.15 0.86 -17.85
CA SER A 17 -22.19 0.62 -16.42
C SER A 17 -23.46 -0.13 -16.05
N VAL A 18 -23.36 -0.99 -15.05
CA VAL A 18 -24.52 -1.67 -14.46
C VAL A 18 -25.43 -0.65 -13.76
N VAL A 19 -24.86 0.49 -13.38
CA VAL A 19 -25.57 1.64 -12.81
C VAL A 19 -25.38 2.82 -13.73
N PHE A 20 -26.38 3.14 -14.51
CA PHE A 20 -26.41 4.33 -15.37
C PHE A 20 -26.50 5.59 -14.53
N THR A 21 -25.34 6.14 -14.14
CA THR A 21 -25.24 7.40 -13.44
C THR A 21 -24.24 8.30 -14.16
N ASP A 22 -24.42 9.59 -14.02
CA ASP A 22 -23.48 10.63 -14.46
C ASP A 22 -22.12 10.57 -13.75
N ARG A 23 -21.99 9.70 -12.74
CA ARG A 23 -20.77 9.47 -11.96
C ARG A 23 -19.96 8.26 -12.40
N SER A 24 -20.54 7.40 -13.22
CA SER A 24 -19.85 6.23 -13.76
C SER A 24 -18.99 6.64 -14.95
N LEU A 25 -17.68 6.44 -14.82
CA LEU A 25 -16.73 6.73 -15.88
C LEU A 25 -16.11 5.43 -16.40
N ASN A 26 -16.08 5.28 -17.73
CA ASN A 26 -15.30 4.22 -18.37
C ASN A 26 -13.80 4.49 -18.14
N HIS A 27 -13.04 3.47 -17.74
CA HIS A 27 -11.60 3.60 -17.50
C HIS A 27 -10.80 4.03 -18.74
N MET A 28 -11.37 3.86 -19.95
CA MET A 28 -10.77 4.30 -21.22
C MET A 28 -11.18 5.70 -21.62
N SER A 29 -12.16 6.33 -20.95
CA SER A 29 -12.62 7.67 -21.29
C SER A 29 -11.54 8.73 -21.07
N ALA A 30 -11.53 9.78 -21.87
CA ALA A 30 -10.61 10.89 -21.70
C ALA A 30 -10.79 11.58 -20.35
N GLN A 31 -12.03 11.66 -19.87
CA GLN A 31 -12.34 12.21 -18.54
C GLN A 31 -11.71 11.38 -17.44
N PHE A 32 -11.84 10.07 -17.45
CA PHE A 32 -11.20 9.20 -16.45
C PHE A 32 -9.67 9.28 -16.50
N GLN A 33 -9.10 9.29 -17.72
CA GLN A 33 -7.66 9.47 -17.88
C GLN A 33 -7.19 10.81 -17.32
N GLY A 34 -7.98 11.89 -17.49
CA GLY A 34 -7.72 13.19 -16.85
C GLY A 34 -7.65 13.07 -15.34
N VAL A 35 -8.66 12.47 -14.71
CA VAL A 35 -8.70 12.23 -13.26
C VAL A 35 -7.46 11.48 -12.78
N MET A 36 -7.06 10.41 -13.46
CA MET A 36 -5.87 9.61 -13.08
C MET A 36 -4.58 10.42 -13.21
N LYS A 37 -4.45 11.25 -14.23
CA LYS A 37 -3.30 12.15 -14.40
C LYS A 37 -3.22 13.18 -13.28
N ASP A 38 -4.36 13.78 -12.91
CA ASP A 38 -4.44 14.78 -11.86
C ASP A 38 -4.11 14.20 -10.49
N ILE A 39 -4.61 13.00 -10.18
CA ILE A 39 -4.26 12.26 -8.95
C ILE A 39 -2.75 12.01 -8.92
N SER A 40 -2.19 11.48 -10.00
CA SER A 40 -0.74 11.21 -10.08
C SER A 40 0.09 12.48 -9.91
N ALA A 41 -0.27 13.57 -10.59
CA ALA A 41 0.43 14.85 -10.48
C ALA A 41 0.36 15.43 -9.06
N THR A 42 -0.82 15.37 -8.44
CA THR A 42 -1.03 15.85 -7.07
C THR A 42 -0.18 15.07 -6.07
N LEU A 43 -0.22 13.73 -6.14
CA LEU A 43 0.57 12.88 -5.24
C LEU A 43 2.07 13.05 -5.45
N LYS A 44 2.54 13.19 -6.68
CA LYS A 44 3.96 13.51 -6.96
C LYS A 44 4.38 14.81 -6.28
N LYS A 45 3.53 15.84 -6.34
CA LYS A 45 3.81 17.12 -5.70
C LYS A 45 3.81 17.03 -4.17
N VAL A 46 2.80 16.35 -3.58
CA VAL A 46 2.65 16.22 -2.12
C VAL A 46 3.81 15.44 -1.51
N TYR A 47 4.21 14.34 -2.13
CA TYR A 47 5.26 13.46 -1.62
C TYR A 47 6.64 13.72 -2.19
N ASN A 48 6.80 14.75 -3.03
CA ASN A 48 8.05 15.02 -3.77
C ASN A 48 8.59 13.76 -4.49
N ALA A 49 7.67 12.99 -5.09
CA ALA A 49 7.96 11.69 -5.70
C ALA A 49 8.20 11.82 -7.21
N GLN A 50 9.13 11.04 -7.73
CA GLN A 50 9.37 10.96 -9.18
C GLN A 50 8.27 10.16 -9.90
N ALA A 51 7.73 9.15 -9.25
CA ALA A 51 6.68 8.30 -9.80
C ALA A 51 5.63 7.96 -8.73
N VAL A 52 4.42 7.66 -9.19
CA VAL A 52 3.31 7.18 -8.36
C VAL A 52 2.66 5.99 -9.07
N ALA A 53 2.51 4.88 -8.37
CA ALA A 53 1.74 3.74 -8.82
C ALA A 53 0.39 3.72 -8.08
N LEU A 54 -0.70 3.76 -8.83
CA LEU A 54 -2.05 3.64 -8.29
C LEU A 54 -2.50 2.19 -8.42
N ILE A 55 -2.68 1.52 -7.29
CA ILE A 55 -3.05 0.10 -7.25
C ILE A 55 -4.53 0.01 -6.85
N PRO A 56 -5.39 -0.48 -7.74
CA PRO A 56 -6.80 -0.68 -7.43
C PRO A 56 -6.97 -1.70 -6.30
N GLY A 57 -7.75 -1.36 -5.28
CA GLY A 57 -8.05 -2.23 -4.16
C GLY A 57 -7.79 -1.61 -2.79
N GLY A 58 -7.81 -2.43 -1.76
CA GLY A 58 -7.44 -1.99 -0.41
C GLY A 58 -5.94 -1.80 -0.25
N GLY A 59 -5.51 -1.02 0.76
CA GLY A 59 -4.08 -0.75 1.02
C GLY A 59 -3.21 -1.99 1.14
N THR A 60 -3.80 -3.15 1.50
CA THR A 60 -3.09 -4.42 1.57
C THR A 60 -2.54 -4.87 0.21
N TYR A 61 -3.24 -4.60 -0.88
CA TYR A 61 -2.74 -4.91 -2.22
C TYR A 61 -1.46 -4.12 -2.56
N ALA A 62 -1.42 -2.84 -2.14
CA ALA A 62 -0.22 -2.03 -2.31
C ALA A 62 0.94 -2.55 -1.45
N MET A 63 0.67 -2.96 -0.20
CA MET A 63 1.68 -3.59 0.67
C MET A 63 2.23 -4.87 0.04
N GLU A 64 1.36 -5.74 -0.46
CA GLU A 64 1.79 -6.98 -1.11
C GLU A 64 2.57 -6.72 -2.41
N ALA A 65 2.16 -5.75 -3.22
CA ALA A 65 2.89 -5.35 -4.42
C ALA A 65 4.32 -4.89 -4.09
N VAL A 66 4.49 -4.07 -3.05
CA VAL A 66 5.81 -3.64 -2.57
C VAL A 66 6.63 -4.83 -2.09
N ALA A 67 6.04 -5.71 -1.27
CA ALA A 67 6.74 -6.89 -0.76
C ALA A 67 7.24 -7.80 -1.88
N ARG A 68 6.40 -8.09 -2.88
CA ARG A 68 6.77 -8.94 -4.02
C ARG A 68 7.83 -8.32 -4.94
N GLN A 69 7.87 -7.00 -5.03
CA GLN A 69 8.85 -6.32 -5.88
C GLN A 69 10.20 -6.11 -5.20
N LEU A 70 10.21 -5.86 -3.89
CA LEU A 70 11.40 -5.36 -3.19
C LEU A 70 11.92 -6.30 -2.09
N ALA A 71 11.13 -7.30 -1.66
CA ALA A 71 11.49 -8.17 -0.54
C ALA A 71 11.68 -9.64 -0.92
N GLN A 72 11.65 -9.98 -2.21
CA GLN A 72 11.75 -11.36 -2.66
C GLN A 72 13.10 -11.99 -2.29
N ASN A 73 13.07 -12.98 -1.39
CA ASN A 73 14.27 -13.66 -0.83
C ASN A 73 15.22 -12.74 -0.03
N GLU A 74 14.79 -11.52 0.26
CA GLU A 74 15.60 -10.53 0.95
C GLU A 74 15.43 -10.61 2.48
N ARG A 75 16.39 -10.05 3.22
CA ARG A 75 16.30 -9.88 4.67
C ARG A 75 15.40 -8.69 4.98
N CYS A 76 14.35 -8.94 5.74
CA CYS A 76 13.39 -7.92 6.12
C CYS A 76 13.33 -7.75 7.64
N LEU A 77 13.22 -6.50 8.09
CA LEU A 77 12.96 -6.15 9.48
C LEU A 77 11.52 -5.61 9.59
N VAL A 78 10.71 -6.21 10.43
CA VAL A 78 9.35 -5.73 10.70
C VAL A 78 9.26 -5.21 12.13
N ILE A 79 9.02 -3.89 12.27
CA ILE A 79 8.77 -3.25 13.56
C ILE A 79 7.27 -3.37 13.85
N ARG A 80 6.92 -4.33 14.70
CA ARG A 80 5.52 -4.73 14.92
C ARG A 80 4.90 -4.00 16.10
N ASN A 81 4.26 -2.86 15.81
CA ASN A 81 3.61 -2.00 16.82
C ASN A 81 2.07 -2.15 16.85
N GLY A 82 1.48 -2.87 15.90
CA GLY A 82 0.03 -3.05 15.81
C GLY A 82 -0.38 -3.94 14.65
N PHE A 83 -1.67 -3.93 14.34
CA PHE A 83 -2.27 -4.85 13.36
C PHE A 83 -1.74 -4.65 11.94
N PHE A 84 -1.55 -3.41 11.51
CA PHE A 84 -1.05 -3.15 10.15
C PHE A 84 0.42 -3.54 9.97
N SER A 85 1.25 -3.37 10.99
CA SER A 85 2.62 -3.89 10.95
C SER A 85 2.67 -5.42 11.07
N PHE A 86 1.72 -6.04 11.78
CA PHE A 86 1.57 -7.49 11.77
C PHE A 86 1.22 -8.03 10.37
N ARG A 87 0.45 -7.25 9.58
CA ARG A 87 0.09 -7.64 8.23
C ARG A 87 1.31 -7.78 7.30
N TRP A 88 2.35 -7.00 7.48
CA TRP A 88 3.61 -7.20 6.76
C TRP A 88 4.19 -8.59 6.98
N SER A 89 4.20 -9.08 8.22
CA SER A 89 4.64 -10.44 8.50
C SER A 89 3.77 -11.47 7.80
N GLN A 90 2.44 -11.31 7.84
CA GLN A 90 1.52 -12.20 7.15
C GLN A 90 1.76 -12.23 5.63
N ILE A 91 1.94 -11.06 5.01
CA ILE A 91 2.21 -10.95 3.57
C ILE A 91 3.51 -11.68 3.21
N LEU A 92 4.58 -11.44 3.95
CA LEU A 92 5.89 -12.04 3.69
C LEU A 92 5.88 -13.56 3.88
N GLU A 93 5.28 -14.04 4.97
CA GLU A 93 5.23 -15.46 5.33
C GLU A 93 4.23 -16.23 4.44
N MET A 94 2.96 -15.80 4.39
CA MET A 94 1.91 -16.51 3.64
C MET A 94 2.09 -16.42 2.13
N GLY A 95 2.68 -15.32 1.65
CA GLY A 95 3.04 -15.13 0.24
C GLY A 95 4.31 -15.89 -0.18
N ASN A 96 5.00 -16.57 0.74
CA ASN A 96 6.32 -17.19 0.51
C ASN A 96 7.31 -16.21 -0.16
N ILE A 97 7.27 -14.95 0.26
CA ILE A 97 8.08 -13.89 -0.36
C ILE A 97 9.52 -13.99 0.15
N THR A 98 9.68 -14.14 1.46
CA THR A 98 10.98 -14.40 2.07
C THR A 98 10.81 -15.16 3.39
N SER A 99 11.78 -16.00 3.71
CA SER A 99 11.90 -16.66 5.04
C SER A 99 12.81 -15.87 5.99
N ASN A 100 13.50 -14.85 5.51
CA ASN A 100 14.49 -14.09 6.26
C ASN A 100 13.84 -12.87 6.94
N ILE A 101 12.90 -13.13 7.87
CA ILE A 101 12.13 -12.09 8.53
C ILE A 101 12.57 -11.97 9.98
N THR A 102 13.04 -10.79 10.37
CA THR A 102 13.27 -10.43 11.76
C THR A 102 12.13 -9.54 12.25
N VAL A 103 11.54 -9.87 13.38
CA VAL A 103 10.41 -9.12 13.94
C VAL A 103 10.75 -8.53 15.28
N MET A 104 10.66 -7.21 15.40
CA MET A 104 10.73 -6.49 16.67
C MET A 104 9.32 -6.13 17.14
N LYS A 105 8.85 -6.76 18.21
CA LYS A 105 7.49 -6.57 18.73
C LYS A 105 7.44 -5.44 19.74
N ALA A 106 6.33 -4.73 19.78
CA ALA A 106 5.97 -3.89 20.91
C ALA A 106 5.87 -4.74 22.19
N ARG A 107 6.26 -4.19 23.32
CA ARG A 107 6.28 -4.87 24.61
C ARG A 107 5.76 -3.97 25.72
N GLN A 108 5.27 -4.58 26.78
CA GLN A 108 4.93 -3.89 28.02
C GLN A 108 6.15 -3.80 28.92
N ALA A 109 6.29 -2.71 29.67
CA ALA A 109 7.36 -2.55 30.67
C ALA A 109 7.25 -3.63 31.76
N VAL A 110 6.03 -3.97 32.19
CA VAL A 110 5.74 -5.02 33.15
C VAL A 110 4.72 -5.99 32.52
N THR A 111 5.15 -7.21 32.30
CA THR A 111 4.31 -8.25 31.70
C THR A 111 3.12 -8.61 32.60
N GLY A 112 1.94 -8.73 31.99
CA GLY A 112 0.73 -9.15 32.70
C GLY A 112 -0.02 -8.05 33.44
N THR A 113 0.38 -6.80 33.28
CA THR A 113 -0.29 -5.62 33.80
C THR A 113 -1.18 -4.95 32.77
N GLN A 114 -1.92 -3.91 33.16
CA GLN A 114 -2.67 -3.05 32.24
C GLN A 114 -1.80 -1.95 31.61
N GLU A 115 -0.49 -2.07 31.68
CA GLU A 115 0.46 -1.17 31.06
C GLU A 115 0.31 -1.16 29.53
N PRO A 116 0.43 -0.02 28.88
CA PRO A 116 0.36 0.06 27.43
C PRO A 116 1.55 -0.65 26.77
N PHE A 117 1.32 -1.18 25.59
CA PHE A 117 2.41 -1.67 24.75
C PHE A 117 3.18 -0.49 24.16
N ALA A 118 4.50 -0.48 24.35
CA ALA A 118 5.40 0.49 23.74
C ALA A 118 6.17 -0.15 22.57
N PRO A 119 6.44 0.59 21.48
CA PRO A 119 7.30 0.11 20.41
C PRO A 119 8.71 -0.19 20.93
N ALA A 120 9.48 -0.96 20.15
CA ALA A 120 10.90 -1.15 20.44
C ALA A 120 11.62 0.21 20.48
N PRO A 121 12.50 0.45 21.46
CA PRO A 121 13.30 1.67 21.53
C PRO A 121 14.09 1.91 20.24
N LEU A 122 14.27 3.18 19.88
CA LEU A 122 14.91 3.55 18.63
C LEU A 122 16.36 3.06 18.52
N ASP A 123 17.10 3.10 19.63
CA ASP A 123 18.47 2.59 19.71
C ASP A 123 18.55 1.09 19.45
N GLU A 124 17.61 0.31 19.95
CA GLU A 124 17.50 -1.13 19.64
C GLU A 124 17.18 -1.37 18.16
N VAL A 125 16.30 -0.55 17.59
CA VAL A 125 15.97 -0.64 16.16
C VAL A 125 17.19 -0.34 15.29
N LEU A 126 17.91 0.74 15.61
CA LEU A 126 19.14 1.12 14.90
C LEU A 126 20.23 0.05 15.03
N ALA A 127 20.42 -0.50 16.22
CA ALA A 127 21.36 -1.60 16.45
C ALA A 127 20.97 -2.84 15.61
N LYS A 128 19.68 -3.17 15.56
CA LYS A 128 19.19 -4.31 14.77
C LYS A 128 19.37 -4.09 13.27
N ILE A 129 19.13 -2.89 12.77
CA ILE A 129 19.39 -2.53 11.37
C ILE A 129 20.88 -2.70 11.03
N ALA A 130 21.77 -2.21 11.91
CA ALA A 130 23.22 -2.34 11.72
C ALA A 130 23.70 -3.81 11.74
N GLU A 131 23.08 -4.64 12.58
CA GLU A 131 23.40 -6.08 12.72
C GLU A 131 22.99 -6.87 11.46
N ILE A 132 21.71 -6.77 11.07
CA ILE A 132 21.16 -7.64 10.02
C ILE A 132 21.24 -7.04 8.63
N LYS A 133 21.45 -5.73 8.51
CA LYS A 133 21.50 -4.99 7.23
C LYS A 133 20.33 -5.41 6.31
N PRO A 134 19.09 -5.14 6.70
CA PRO A 134 17.93 -5.57 5.93
C PRO A 134 17.82 -4.79 4.64
N ALA A 135 17.23 -5.41 3.61
CA ALA A 135 16.87 -4.73 2.36
C ALA A 135 15.64 -3.84 2.54
N GLY A 136 14.79 -4.14 3.54
CA GLY A 136 13.61 -3.36 3.88
C GLY A 136 13.32 -3.38 5.39
N VAL A 137 12.82 -2.25 5.90
CA VAL A 137 12.36 -2.06 7.28
C VAL A 137 10.91 -1.59 7.25
#